data_a34c83e793ddbefd082afc0adfc5b8bd
#
_entry.id   a34c83e793ddbefd082afc0adfc5b8bd
#
_cell.length_a   1.000
_cell.length_b   1.000
_cell.length_c   1.000
_cell.angle_alpha   90.00
_cell.angle_beta   90.00
_cell.angle_gamma   90.00
#
_symmetry.space_group_name_H-M   'P 1'
#
loop_
_entity.id
_entity.type
_entity.pdbx_description
1 polymer ?
#
loop_
_entity_poly.entity_id
_entity_poly.type
_entity_poly.pdbx_seq_one_letter_code
_entity_poly.pdbx_strand_id
1 'polypeptide(L)'
;MATTYHVPVQISPSILASDFANLEQELRRIANADWAHVDVMDGHFVPNLTLGLPVVEALARVSPVPLDCHLMIDDPDRWGPQYAEAGAASVTFHIEAASDARALARTLRSGGARAGMALKPGTAFAPYADLLPDLDMVLVMTVEPGFGGQSFMADQMPKVREVREAVSRHGGEIWVQVDGGVSADTIEQCAEAGANVFVAGSAVYGAEDAAAAVDELRALAARHVHAG
;
A
#
# COMPACT_ATOMS: atom_id res chain seq x y z
N MET A 1 8.20 1.32 -30.76
CA MET A 1 7.69 2.46 -29.94
C MET A 1 7.28 1.85 -28.62
N ALA A 2 7.96 2.19 -27.54
CA ALA A 2 7.56 1.75 -26.20
C ALA A 2 6.25 2.47 -25.86
N THR A 3 5.21 1.71 -25.55
CA THR A 3 3.95 2.27 -25.08
C THR A 3 4.20 2.81 -23.68
N THR A 4 4.19 4.10 -23.51
CA THR A 4 4.36 4.77 -22.24
C THR A 4 3.10 4.53 -21.43
N TYR A 5 3.14 3.60 -20.47
CA TYR A 5 2.04 3.39 -19.54
C TYR A 5 2.08 4.52 -18.49
N HIS A 6 1.15 5.44 -18.62
CA HIS A 6 0.95 6.46 -17.59
C HIS A 6 0.13 5.84 -16.46
N VAL A 7 0.79 5.35 -15.41
CA VAL A 7 0.09 4.86 -14.22
C VAL A 7 -0.28 6.08 -13.36
N PRO A 8 -1.57 6.33 -13.09
CA PRO A 8 -1.98 7.52 -12.35
C PRO A 8 -1.47 7.52 -10.91
N VAL A 9 -1.27 8.72 -10.37
CA VAL A 9 -1.01 8.92 -8.95
C VAL A 9 -2.23 8.50 -8.15
N GLN A 10 -2.02 7.71 -7.10
CA GLN A 10 -3.07 7.22 -6.21
C GLN A 10 -2.71 7.51 -4.76
N ILE A 11 -3.69 7.98 -3.99
CA ILE A 11 -3.56 8.23 -2.55
C ILE A 11 -4.38 7.20 -1.80
N SER A 12 -3.73 6.52 -0.85
CA SER A 12 -4.28 5.45 -0.02
C SER A 12 -4.15 5.83 1.47
N PRO A 13 -5.07 6.62 2.04
CA PRO A 13 -4.99 7.03 3.44
C PRO A 13 -5.08 5.83 4.38
N SER A 14 -4.10 5.69 5.30
CA SER A 14 -4.11 4.63 6.31
C SER A 14 -5.05 4.95 7.45
N ILE A 15 -6.09 4.13 7.63
CA ILE A 15 -7.03 4.23 8.74
C ILE A 15 -6.40 3.95 10.11
N LEU A 16 -5.17 3.44 10.16
CA LEU A 16 -4.41 3.28 11.40
C LEU A 16 -4.26 4.60 12.17
N ALA A 17 -4.28 5.74 11.45
CA ALA A 17 -4.20 7.08 12.04
C ALA A 17 -5.58 7.71 12.33
N SER A 18 -6.67 7.00 12.09
CA SER A 18 -8.05 7.48 12.28
C SER A 18 -8.62 7.13 13.65
N ASP A 19 -9.83 7.61 13.94
CA ASP A 19 -10.58 7.21 15.13
C ASP A 19 -11.26 5.84 14.90
N PHE A 20 -10.72 4.80 15.50
CA PHE A 20 -11.23 3.43 15.40
C PHE A 20 -12.64 3.25 15.96
N ALA A 21 -13.11 4.14 16.85
CA ALA A 21 -14.48 4.10 17.35
C ALA A 21 -15.51 4.59 16.30
N ASN A 22 -15.06 5.30 15.26
CA ASN A 22 -15.91 5.92 14.25
C ASN A 22 -15.46 5.64 12.80
N LEU A 23 -14.95 4.44 12.51
CA LEU A 23 -14.31 4.08 11.23
C LEU A 23 -15.17 4.40 9.99
N GLU A 24 -16.50 4.19 10.03
CA GLU A 24 -17.36 4.55 8.90
C GLU A 24 -17.32 6.06 8.61
N GLN A 25 -17.36 6.89 9.65
CA GLN A 25 -17.28 8.34 9.50
C GLN A 25 -15.89 8.76 8.98
N GLU A 26 -14.84 8.15 9.49
CA GLU A 26 -13.46 8.39 9.05
C GLU A 26 -13.26 8.03 7.57
N LEU A 27 -13.82 6.92 7.10
CA LEU A 27 -13.81 6.55 5.67
C LEU A 27 -14.55 7.57 4.80
N ARG A 28 -15.65 8.15 5.29
CA ARG A 28 -16.38 9.19 4.56
C ARG A 28 -15.58 10.49 4.39
N ARG A 29 -14.68 10.81 5.34
CA ARG A 29 -13.79 11.98 5.23
C ARG A 29 -12.78 11.89 4.10
N ILE A 30 -12.50 10.68 3.62
CA ILE A 30 -11.53 10.40 2.54
C ILE A 30 -12.20 9.88 1.26
N ALA A 31 -13.48 10.19 1.03
CA ALA A 31 -14.24 9.68 -0.11
C ALA A 31 -13.69 10.10 -1.49
N ASN A 32 -12.79 11.09 -1.54
CA ASN A 32 -12.05 11.52 -2.74
C ASN A 32 -10.69 10.82 -2.91
N ALA A 33 -10.30 9.95 -1.97
CA ALA A 33 -9.10 9.11 -2.11
C ALA A 33 -9.34 7.98 -3.14
N ASP A 34 -8.27 7.33 -3.56
CA ASP A 34 -8.33 6.21 -4.50
C ASP A 34 -8.58 4.88 -3.76
N TRP A 35 -8.10 4.81 -2.51
CA TRP A 35 -8.13 3.62 -1.64
C TRP A 35 -8.28 4.03 -0.18
N ALA A 36 -8.71 3.08 0.66
CA ALA A 36 -8.53 3.14 2.11
C ALA A 36 -7.54 2.05 2.53
N HIS A 37 -6.40 2.45 3.08
CA HIS A 37 -5.35 1.53 3.51
C HIS A 37 -5.66 0.97 4.90
N VAL A 38 -5.63 -0.35 5.01
CA VAL A 38 -6.00 -1.10 6.21
C VAL A 38 -4.80 -1.89 6.70
N ASP A 39 -4.14 -1.40 7.73
CA ASP A 39 -2.98 -2.04 8.36
C ASP A 39 -3.42 -3.16 9.30
N VAL A 40 -3.28 -4.41 8.86
CA VAL A 40 -3.60 -5.62 9.63
C VAL A 40 -2.34 -6.11 10.32
N MET A 41 -2.35 -6.12 11.65
CA MET A 41 -1.23 -6.52 12.49
C MET A 41 -1.67 -7.57 13.51
N ASP A 42 -0.89 -8.64 13.69
CA ASP A 42 -1.26 -9.81 14.50
C ASP A 42 -0.52 -9.93 15.84
N GLY A 43 0.39 -9.00 16.14
CA GLY A 43 1.21 -9.05 17.35
C GLY A 43 2.32 -10.13 17.32
N HIS A 44 2.57 -10.76 16.15
CA HIS A 44 3.61 -11.77 15.94
C HIS A 44 4.63 -11.30 14.90
N PHE A 45 4.19 -11.06 13.67
CA PHE A 45 5.06 -10.52 12.62
C PHE A 45 5.58 -9.12 12.95
N VAL A 46 4.74 -8.32 13.62
CA VAL A 46 5.06 -7.00 14.19
C VAL A 46 4.58 -6.93 15.64
N PRO A 47 5.19 -6.09 16.52
CA PRO A 47 4.86 -6.04 17.94
C PRO A 47 3.58 -5.26 18.26
N ASN A 48 2.72 -5.01 17.29
CA ASN A 48 1.44 -4.33 17.43
C ASN A 48 0.30 -5.22 16.97
N LEU A 49 -0.90 -4.98 17.52
CA LEU A 49 -2.14 -5.70 17.19
C LEU A 49 -3.19 -4.67 16.81
N THR A 50 -3.78 -4.78 15.61
CA THR A 50 -4.75 -3.80 15.14
C THR A 50 -6.13 -4.42 14.93
N LEU A 51 -6.52 -4.69 13.70
CA LEU A 51 -7.86 -5.16 13.34
C LEU A 51 -7.77 -6.41 12.47
N GLY A 52 -8.85 -7.18 12.47
CA GLY A 52 -8.91 -8.45 11.74
C GLY A 52 -10.11 -8.52 10.80
N LEU A 53 -10.37 -9.72 10.29
CA LEU A 53 -11.39 -10.02 9.28
C LEU A 53 -12.77 -9.43 9.57
N PRO A 54 -13.36 -9.53 10.81
CA PRO A 54 -14.70 -9.00 11.06
C PRO A 54 -14.79 -7.48 10.85
N VAL A 55 -13.69 -6.76 11.10
CA VAL A 55 -13.63 -5.30 10.87
C VAL A 55 -13.51 -5.02 9.38
N VAL A 56 -12.65 -5.74 8.65
CA VAL A 56 -12.51 -5.58 7.19
C VAL A 56 -13.83 -5.87 6.48
N GLU A 57 -14.55 -6.94 6.84
CA GLU A 57 -15.88 -7.24 6.33
C GLU A 57 -16.89 -6.12 6.59
N ALA A 58 -16.84 -5.50 7.77
CA ALA A 58 -17.71 -4.37 8.11
C ALA A 58 -17.35 -3.12 7.27
N LEU A 59 -16.05 -2.82 7.13
CA LEU A 59 -15.57 -1.68 6.34
C LEU A 59 -15.88 -1.85 4.85
N ALA A 60 -15.74 -3.05 4.29
CA ALA A 60 -16.07 -3.33 2.89
C ALA A 60 -17.54 -3.03 2.52
N ARG A 61 -18.46 -3.10 3.49
CA ARG A 61 -19.87 -2.76 3.27
C ARG A 61 -20.18 -1.26 3.29
N VAL A 62 -19.35 -0.46 3.94
CA VAL A 62 -19.64 0.97 4.19
C VAL A 62 -18.65 1.93 3.57
N SER A 63 -17.48 1.43 3.16
CA SER A 63 -16.44 2.27 2.58
C SER A 63 -16.87 2.86 1.22
N PRO A 64 -16.70 4.18 1.02
CA PRO A 64 -16.95 4.82 -0.26
C PRO A 64 -15.84 4.54 -1.31
N VAL A 65 -14.71 4.01 -0.87
CA VAL A 65 -13.54 3.69 -1.69
C VAL A 65 -13.10 2.25 -1.46
N PRO A 66 -12.43 1.59 -2.42
CA PRO A 66 -11.97 0.22 -2.26
C PRO A 66 -10.95 0.10 -1.11
N LEU A 67 -10.92 -1.08 -0.46
CA LEU A 67 -9.99 -1.38 0.62
C LEU A 67 -8.68 -1.97 0.06
N ASP A 68 -7.56 -1.41 0.51
CA ASP A 68 -6.20 -1.88 0.28
C ASP A 68 -5.63 -2.46 1.59
N CYS A 69 -5.72 -3.78 1.78
CA CYS A 69 -5.32 -4.45 3.01
C CYS A 69 -3.82 -4.80 2.98
N HIS A 70 -3.07 -4.25 3.93
CA HIS A 70 -1.65 -4.52 4.16
C HIS A 70 -1.49 -5.49 5.33
N LEU A 71 -1.04 -6.71 5.03
CA LEU A 71 -0.97 -7.81 5.99
C LEU A 71 0.42 -7.90 6.61
N MET A 72 0.58 -7.29 7.78
CA MET A 72 1.75 -7.45 8.67
C MET A 72 1.47 -8.57 9.66
N ILE A 73 1.35 -9.80 9.16
CA ILE A 73 0.94 -10.98 9.90
C ILE A 73 1.83 -12.18 9.58
N ASP A 74 1.94 -13.11 10.51
CA ASP A 74 2.44 -14.44 10.24
C ASP A 74 1.44 -15.24 9.39
N ASP A 75 1.94 -16.20 8.59
CA ASP A 75 1.12 -17.10 7.77
C ASP A 75 0.14 -16.37 6.81
N PRO A 76 0.62 -15.42 5.97
CA PRO A 76 -0.23 -14.75 5.00
C PRO A 76 -0.77 -15.70 3.91
N ASP A 77 -0.11 -16.84 3.67
CA ASP A 77 -0.56 -17.88 2.74
C ASP A 77 -1.93 -18.45 3.15
N ARG A 78 -2.16 -18.58 4.45
CA ARG A 78 -3.44 -19.01 5.01
C ARG A 78 -4.48 -17.88 5.05
N TRP A 79 -4.08 -16.71 5.52
CA TRP A 79 -5.02 -15.62 5.85
C TRP A 79 -5.32 -14.70 4.67
N GLY A 80 -4.35 -14.47 3.78
CA GLY A 80 -4.51 -13.55 2.65
C GLY A 80 -5.76 -13.79 1.81
N PRO A 81 -6.06 -15.05 1.39
CA PRO A 81 -7.28 -15.34 0.62
C PRO A 81 -8.57 -14.95 1.36
N GLN A 82 -8.61 -15.08 2.68
CA GLN A 82 -9.78 -14.72 3.50
C GLN A 82 -10.01 -13.20 3.51
N TYR A 83 -8.96 -12.37 3.43
CA TYR A 83 -9.11 -10.91 3.30
C TYR A 83 -9.67 -10.52 1.93
N ALA A 84 -9.29 -11.22 0.85
CA ALA A 84 -9.90 -11.04 -0.46
C ALA A 84 -11.39 -11.42 -0.43
N GLU A 85 -11.76 -12.56 0.18
CA GLU A 85 -13.14 -12.99 0.37
C GLU A 85 -13.95 -12.03 1.24
N ALA A 86 -13.31 -11.38 2.24
CA ALA A 86 -13.90 -10.36 3.10
C ALA A 86 -14.22 -9.03 2.38
N GLY A 87 -13.77 -8.89 1.12
CA GLY A 87 -14.07 -7.73 0.27
C GLY A 87 -12.91 -6.74 0.11
N ALA A 88 -11.68 -7.12 0.49
CA ALA A 88 -10.51 -6.33 0.14
C ALA A 88 -10.29 -6.36 -1.38
N ALA A 89 -10.17 -5.19 -2.01
CA ALA A 89 -9.92 -5.08 -3.44
C ALA A 89 -8.43 -5.22 -3.79
N SER A 90 -7.55 -5.00 -2.80
CA SER A 90 -6.11 -5.22 -2.85
C SER A 90 -5.66 -5.89 -1.55
N VAL A 91 -4.80 -6.89 -1.65
CA VAL A 91 -4.20 -7.59 -0.50
C VAL A 91 -2.70 -7.66 -0.71
N THR A 92 -1.97 -7.02 0.18
CA THR A 92 -0.50 -6.95 0.17
C THR A 92 0.07 -7.76 1.32
N PHE A 93 0.87 -8.75 1.00
CA PHE A 93 1.55 -9.60 1.98
C PHE A 93 3.05 -9.26 2.05
N HIS A 94 3.66 -9.44 3.20
CA HIS A 94 5.11 -9.34 3.35
C HIS A 94 5.81 -10.57 2.80
N ILE A 95 6.84 -10.35 1.95
CA ILE A 95 7.64 -11.44 1.39
C ILE A 95 8.37 -12.23 2.47
N GLU A 96 8.70 -11.58 3.58
CA GLU A 96 9.39 -12.17 4.72
C GLU A 96 8.54 -13.16 5.52
N ALA A 97 7.20 -13.11 5.34
CA ALA A 97 6.25 -14.00 6.02
C ALA A 97 5.68 -15.07 5.09
N ALA A 98 5.71 -14.88 3.78
CA ALA A 98 5.13 -15.80 2.82
C ALA A 98 5.96 -17.07 2.64
N SER A 99 5.32 -18.23 2.71
CA SER A 99 5.95 -19.52 2.44
C SER A 99 6.06 -19.81 0.96
N ASP A 100 5.01 -19.47 0.17
CA ASP A 100 4.98 -19.55 -1.29
C ASP A 100 4.32 -18.29 -1.87
N ALA A 101 5.13 -17.23 -1.99
CA ALA A 101 4.67 -15.93 -2.47
C ALA A 101 4.02 -15.98 -3.85
N ARG A 102 4.50 -16.86 -4.76
CA ARG A 102 3.95 -17.01 -6.10
C ARG A 102 2.56 -17.64 -6.09
N ALA A 103 2.39 -18.72 -5.33
CA ALA A 103 1.10 -19.39 -5.16
C ALA A 103 0.09 -18.47 -4.46
N LEU A 104 0.53 -17.73 -3.42
CA LEU A 104 -0.30 -16.76 -2.72
C LEU A 104 -0.77 -15.66 -3.66
N ALA A 105 0.12 -15.02 -4.42
CA ALA A 105 -0.23 -13.96 -5.36
C ALA A 105 -1.27 -14.43 -6.39
N ARG A 106 -1.08 -15.62 -6.97
CA ARG A 106 -2.05 -16.22 -7.90
C ARG A 106 -3.40 -16.50 -7.26
N THR A 107 -3.40 -16.97 -6.01
CA THR A 107 -4.63 -17.24 -5.26
C THR A 107 -5.41 -15.94 -5.02
N LEU A 108 -4.74 -14.87 -4.59
CA LEU A 108 -5.35 -13.55 -4.39
C LEU A 108 -5.99 -13.02 -5.69
N ARG A 109 -5.25 -13.07 -6.80
CA ARG A 109 -5.75 -12.65 -8.12
C ARG A 109 -6.94 -13.50 -8.59
N SER A 110 -6.91 -14.80 -8.37
CA SER A 110 -8.03 -15.71 -8.68
C SER A 110 -9.26 -15.41 -7.84
N GLY A 111 -9.08 -14.91 -6.60
CA GLY A 111 -10.14 -14.44 -5.72
C GLY A 111 -10.67 -13.04 -6.07
N GLY A 112 -10.12 -12.39 -7.10
CA GLY A 112 -10.56 -11.08 -7.59
C GLY A 112 -9.90 -9.89 -6.90
N ALA A 113 -8.99 -10.11 -5.95
CA ALA A 113 -8.19 -9.05 -5.35
C ALA A 113 -6.89 -8.81 -6.14
N ARG A 114 -6.37 -7.58 -6.11
CA ARG A 114 -5.01 -7.29 -6.55
C ARG A 114 -4.03 -7.91 -5.57
N ALA A 115 -2.95 -8.51 -6.09
CA ALA A 115 -1.90 -9.12 -5.27
C ALA A 115 -0.71 -8.16 -5.13
N GLY A 116 -0.45 -7.68 -3.90
CA GLY A 116 0.70 -6.88 -3.55
C GLY A 116 1.75 -7.65 -2.78
N MET A 117 3.04 -7.32 -3.00
CA MET A 117 4.17 -7.83 -2.23
C MET A 117 4.86 -6.67 -1.51
N ALA A 118 4.95 -6.74 -0.19
CA ALA A 118 5.65 -5.77 0.65
C ALA A 118 7.07 -6.23 0.99
N LEU A 119 7.97 -5.25 1.11
CA LEU A 119 9.37 -5.43 1.48
C LEU A 119 9.68 -4.55 2.70
N LYS A 120 10.18 -5.13 3.79
CA LYS A 120 10.73 -4.38 4.93
C LYS A 120 11.94 -3.52 4.49
N PRO A 121 12.31 -2.47 5.27
CA PRO A 121 13.47 -1.65 4.93
C PRO A 121 14.76 -2.45 4.73
N GLY A 122 14.98 -3.49 5.54
CA GLY A 122 16.16 -4.36 5.45
C GLY A 122 16.12 -5.41 4.33
N THR A 123 15.00 -5.57 3.62
CA THR A 123 14.84 -6.62 2.60
C THR A 123 15.12 -6.06 1.20
N ALA A 124 16.07 -6.66 0.48
CA ALA A 124 16.39 -6.29 -0.90
C ALA A 124 15.30 -6.78 -1.86
N PHE A 125 15.03 -6.02 -2.94
CA PHE A 125 14.06 -6.39 -3.97
C PHE A 125 14.59 -7.41 -4.98
N ALA A 126 15.86 -7.30 -5.38
CA ALA A 126 16.43 -8.08 -6.49
C ALA A 126 16.15 -9.61 -6.43
N PRO A 127 16.21 -10.29 -5.25
CA PRO A 127 15.92 -11.72 -5.17
C PRO A 127 14.48 -12.11 -5.55
N TYR A 128 13.56 -11.16 -5.58
CA TYR A 128 12.13 -11.37 -5.78
C TYR A 128 11.60 -10.77 -7.08
N ALA A 129 12.48 -10.22 -7.92
CA ALA A 129 12.08 -9.57 -9.18
C ALA A 129 11.39 -10.53 -10.17
N ASP A 130 11.64 -11.83 -10.08
CA ASP A 130 10.97 -12.85 -10.89
C ASP A 130 9.50 -13.11 -10.49
N LEU A 131 9.01 -12.53 -9.39
CA LEU A 131 7.62 -12.57 -8.98
C LEU A 131 6.76 -11.53 -9.70
N LEU A 132 7.34 -10.50 -10.32
CA LEU A 132 6.60 -9.41 -10.98
C LEU A 132 5.45 -9.86 -11.90
N PRO A 133 5.59 -10.95 -12.70
CA PRO A 133 4.48 -11.42 -13.55
C PRO A 133 3.23 -11.87 -12.80
N ASP A 134 3.37 -12.22 -11.52
CA ASP A 134 2.28 -12.70 -10.66
C ASP A 134 1.71 -11.59 -9.76
N LEU A 135 2.33 -10.40 -9.76
CA LEU A 135 1.99 -9.27 -8.87
C LEU A 135 1.27 -8.15 -9.63
N ASP A 136 0.44 -7.42 -8.91
CA ASP A 136 -0.19 -6.17 -9.34
C ASP A 136 0.42 -4.94 -8.65
N MET A 137 1.18 -5.14 -7.57
CA MET A 137 1.78 -4.08 -6.78
C MET A 137 3.03 -4.56 -6.02
N VAL A 138 4.02 -3.68 -5.89
CA VAL A 138 5.14 -3.85 -4.95
C VAL A 138 5.12 -2.68 -3.98
N LEU A 139 5.03 -2.98 -2.68
CA LEU A 139 5.08 -2.02 -1.59
C LEU A 139 6.49 -1.99 -1.00
N VAL A 140 7.12 -0.83 -1.01
CA VAL A 140 8.37 -0.57 -0.31
C VAL A 140 8.06 0.15 0.99
N MET A 141 8.39 -0.49 2.11
CA MET A 141 8.28 0.16 3.42
C MET A 141 9.31 1.27 3.57
N THR A 142 8.86 2.44 3.96
CA THR A 142 9.69 3.63 4.25
C THR A 142 9.74 3.95 5.75
N VAL A 143 9.32 2.99 6.57
CA VAL A 143 9.53 2.87 8.03
C VAL A 143 9.61 1.38 8.37
N GLU A 144 10.05 1.02 9.59
CA GLU A 144 9.87 -0.34 10.08
C GLU A 144 8.37 -0.60 10.32
N PRO A 145 7.82 -1.72 9.80
CA PRO A 145 6.40 -2.02 9.95
C PRO A 145 6.01 -2.24 11.43
N GLY A 146 4.78 -1.84 11.80
CA GLY A 146 4.22 -2.11 13.13
C GLY A 146 3.63 -0.91 13.86
N PHE A 147 4.03 0.31 13.56
CA PHE A 147 3.49 1.52 14.21
C PHE A 147 3.34 2.67 13.22
N GLY A 148 2.28 3.47 13.38
CA GLY A 148 2.12 4.72 12.65
C GLY A 148 3.00 5.87 13.22
N GLY A 149 3.12 6.96 12.47
CA GLY A 149 3.76 8.20 12.93
C GLY A 149 5.28 8.16 13.06
N GLN A 150 5.94 7.18 12.44
CA GLN A 150 7.40 7.06 12.41
C GLN A 150 8.03 8.04 11.40
N SER A 151 9.32 8.34 11.61
CA SER A 151 10.11 9.17 10.70
C SER A 151 10.35 8.47 9.37
N PHE A 152 10.14 9.18 8.28
CA PHE A 152 10.39 8.70 6.93
C PHE A 152 11.85 8.30 6.69
N MET A 153 12.06 7.15 6.08
CA MET A 153 13.39 6.60 5.74
C MET A 153 13.73 6.91 4.28
N ALA A 154 14.36 8.08 4.03
CA ALA A 154 14.75 8.52 2.69
C ALA A 154 15.79 7.58 2.02
N ASP A 155 16.53 6.81 2.80
CA ASP A 155 17.47 5.79 2.33
C ASP A 155 16.79 4.59 1.61
N GLN A 156 15.46 4.51 1.66
CA GLN A 156 14.69 3.51 0.88
C GLN A 156 14.41 3.96 -0.57
N MET A 157 14.66 5.23 -0.92
CA MET A 157 14.41 5.72 -2.29
C MET A 157 15.21 5.01 -3.39
N PRO A 158 16.46 4.56 -3.17
CA PRO A 158 17.16 3.70 -4.14
C PRO A 158 16.41 2.39 -4.43
N LYS A 159 15.79 1.76 -3.41
CA LYS A 159 14.97 0.55 -3.58
C LYS A 159 13.69 0.85 -4.40
N VAL A 160 13.04 1.99 -4.15
CA VAL A 160 11.87 2.41 -4.94
C VAL A 160 12.25 2.55 -6.42
N ARG A 161 13.41 3.17 -6.73
CA ARG A 161 13.92 3.30 -8.12
C ARG A 161 14.20 1.92 -8.73
N GLU A 162 14.85 1.02 -8.00
CA GLU A 162 15.13 -0.34 -8.45
C GLU A 162 13.84 -1.09 -8.82
N VAL A 163 12.81 -1.01 -7.97
CA VAL A 163 11.49 -1.60 -8.22
C VAL A 163 10.85 -0.97 -9.47
N ARG A 164 10.84 0.36 -9.59
CA ARG A 164 10.26 1.06 -10.74
C ARG A 164 10.95 0.69 -12.04
N GLU A 165 12.27 0.61 -12.05
CA GLU A 165 13.05 0.18 -13.22
C GLU A 165 12.72 -1.26 -13.62
N ALA A 166 12.58 -2.16 -12.64
CA ALA A 166 12.21 -3.55 -12.91
C ALA A 166 10.79 -3.66 -13.48
N VAL A 167 9.83 -2.93 -12.91
CA VAL A 167 8.44 -2.85 -13.40
C VAL A 167 8.40 -2.28 -14.82
N SER A 168 9.16 -1.22 -15.11
CA SER A 168 9.23 -0.63 -16.44
C SER A 168 9.80 -1.59 -17.47
N ARG A 169 10.82 -2.37 -17.11
CA ARG A 169 11.38 -3.42 -17.99
C ARG A 169 10.41 -4.58 -18.19
N HIS A 170 9.61 -4.90 -17.17
CA HIS A 170 8.59 -5.95 -17.28
C HIS A 170 7.47 -5.58 -18.24
N GLY A 171 7.10 -4.29 -18.34
CA GLY A 171 6.11 -3.79 -19.30
C GLY A 171 4.65 -4.03 -18.90
N GLY A 172 4.36 -4.26 -17.61
CA GLY A 172 3.02 -4.44 -17.05
C GLY A 172 2.54 -3.22 -16.25
N GLU A 173 1.25 -3.19 -15.94
CA GLU A 173 0.62 -2.17 -15.07
C GLU A 173 0.80 -2.55 -13.58
N ILE A 174 2.05 -2.72 -13.13
CA ILE A 174 2.36 -3.00 -11.74
C ILE A 174 2.58 -1.67 -11.00
N TRP A 175 1.89 -1.51 -9.88
CA TRP A 175 2.01 -0.33 -9.04
C TRP A 175 3.24 -0.41 -8.13
N VAL A 176 3.82 0.75 -7.84
CA VAL A 176 4.88 0.90 -6.85
C VAL A 176 4.33 1.76 -5.73
N GLN A 177 4.08 1.11 -4.60
CA GLN A 177 3.52 1.74 -3.42
C GLN A 177 4.62 2.03 -2.41
N VAL A 178 4.49 3.12 -1.66
CA VAL A 178 5.31 3.43 -0.49
C VAL A 178 4.44 3.62 0.73
N ASP A 179 4.89 3.10 1.86
CA ASP A 179 4.20 3.20 3.15
C ASP A 179 5.18 3.53 4.27
N GLY A 180 4.90 4.62 4.98
CA GLY A 180 5.63 5.08 6.13
C GLY A 180 6.15 6.52 6.01
N GLY A 181 5.64 7.43 6.85
CA GLY A 181 6.09 8.82 6.92
C GLY A 181 5.79 9.67 5.69
N VAL A 182 4.83 9.26 4.85
CA VAL A 182 4.41 10.04 3.68
C VAL A 182 3.61 11.26 4.13
N SER A 183 4.04 12.42 3.65
CA SER A 183 3.47 13.74 3.95
C SER A 183 3.76 14.71 2.79
N ALA A 184 3.29 15.96 2.89
CA ALA A 184 3.62 17.00 1.92
C ALA A 184 5.14 17.22 1.76
N ASP A 185 5.93 16.98 2.83
CA ASP A 185 7.38 17.17 2.81
C ASP A 185 8.14 15.98 2.17
N THR A 186 7.50 14.80 2.03
CA THR A 186 8.21 13.57 1.61
C THR A 186 7.66 12.96 0.32
N ILE A 187 6.41 13.27 -0.06
CA ILE A 187 5.73 12.62 -1.18
C ILE A 187 6.40 12.89 -2.53
N GLU A 188 6.94 14.11 -2.74
CA GLU A 188 7.58 14.47 -4.00
C GLU A 188 8.82 13.60 -4.26
N GLN A 189 9.67 13.39 -3.24
CA GLN A 189 10.85 12.51 -3.39
C GLN A 189 10.48 11.03 -3.63
N CYS A 190 9.32 10.57 -3.09
CA CYS A 190 8.81 9.23 -3.37
C CYS A 190 8.34 9.11 -4.84
N ALA A 191 7.65 10.13 -5.35
CA ALA A 191 7.18 10.20 -6.73
C ALA A 191 8.38 10.29 -7.71
N GLU A 192 9.39 11.12 -7.42
CA GLU A 192 10.65 11.20 -8.17
C GLU A 192 11.38 9.86 -8.22
N ALA A 193 11.33 9.08 -7.14
CA ALA A 193 11.90 7.73 -7.11
C ALA A 193 11.09 6.72 -7.92
N GLY A 194 9.88 7.04 -8.35
CA GLY A 194 9.05 6.21 -9.20
C GLY A 194 7.86 5.55 -8.50
N ALA A 195 7.55 5.91 -7.25
CA ALA A 195 6.31 5.51 -6.62
C ALA A 195 5.11 6.20 -7.29
N ASN A 196 3.97 5.51 -7.31
CA ASN A 196 2.72 6.04 -7.86
C ASN A 196 1.49 5.75 -6.98
N VAL A 197 1.66 5.00 -5.90
CA VAL A 197 0.67 4.79 -4.84
C VAL A 197 1.29 5.20 -3.50
N PHE A 198 0.61 6.06 -2.74
CA PHE A 198 1.16 6.70 -1.55
C PHE A 198 0.25 6.45 -0.35
N VAL A 199 0.78 5.73 0.65
CA VAL A 199 0.08 5.51 1.90
C VAL A 199 0.39 6.66 2.86
N ALA A 200 -0.63 7.42 3.24
CA ALA A 200 -0.52 8.55 4.15
C ALA A 200 -1.49 8.42 5.33
N GLY A 201 -0.96 8.33 6.54
CA GLY A 201 -1.76 8.24 7.77
C GLY A 201 -2.03 9.61 8.39
N SER A 202 -1.18 10.04 9.31
CA SER A 202 -1.35 11.28 10.08
C SER A 202 -1.39 12.55 9.22
N ALA A 203 -0.74 12.56 8.05
CA ALA A 203 -0.80 13.67 7.11
C ALA A 203 -2.21 13.93 6.57
N VAL A 204 -3.07 12.89 6.54
CA VAL A 204 -4.46 12.99 6.11
C VAL A 204 -5.41 13.09 7.30
N TYR A 205 -5.38 12.10 8.19
CA TYR A 205 -6.34 12.04 9.31
C TYR A 205 -6.08 13.07 10.42
N GLY A 206 -4.85 13.59 10.53
CA GLY A 206 -4.51 14.70 11.42
C GLY A 206 -4.86 16.09 10.88
N ALA A 207 -5.23 16.20 9.60
CA ALA A 207 -5.67 17.47 9.01
C ALA A 207 -7.11 17.81 9.42
N GLU A 208 -7.41 19.10 9.50
CA GLU A 208 -8.77 19.59 9.75
C GLU A 208 -9.72 19.14 8.62
N ASP A 209 -9.27 19.24 7.36
CA ASP A 209 -9.95 18.74 6.15
C ASP A 209 -9.13 17.61 5.52
N ALA A 210 -9.52 16.37 5.79
CA ALA A 210 -8.86 15.18 5.26
C ALA A 210 -8.97 15.09 3.73
N ALA A 211 -10.11 15.53 3.15
CA ALA A 211 -10.30 15.51 1.70
C ALA A 211 -9.37 16.50 1.00
N ALA A 212 -9.21 17.70 1.56
CA ALA A 212 -8.26 18.69 1.04
C ALA A 212 -6.81 18.19 1.14
N ALA A 213 -6.45 17.49 2.23
CA ALA A 213 -5.12 16.90 2.38
C ALA A 213 -4.85 15.80 1.33
N VAL A 214 -5.84 14.96 1.00
CA VAL A 214 -5.74 13.98 -0.09
C VAL A 214 -5.47 14.66 -1.42
N ASP A 215 -6.21 15.73 -1.74
CA ASP A 215 -6.03 16.45 -3.01
C ASP A 215 -4.69 17.17 -3.08
N GLU A 216 -4.21 17.75 -1.98
CA GLU A 216 -2.87 18.35 -1.88
C GLU A 216 -1.77 17.32 -2.17
N LEU A 217 -1.80 16.18 -1.46
CA LEU A 217 -0.83 15.11 -1.67
C LEU A 217 -0.84 14.59 -3.12
N ARG A 218 -2.02 14.40 -3.70
CA ARG A 218 -2.16 14.01 -5.10
C ARG A 218 -1.53 15.03 -6.04
N ALA A 219 -1.78 16.32 -5.81
CA ALA A 219 -1.24 17.40 -6.64
C ALA A 219 0.30 17.50 -6.53
N LEU A 220 0.87 17.31 -5.33
CA LEU A 220 2.32 17.31 -5.11
C LEU A 220 2.97 16.13 -5.85
N ALA A 221 2.47 14.92 -5.67
CA ALA A 221 3.01 13.72 -6.33
C ALA A 221 2.91 13.82 -7.86
N ALA A 222 1.82 14.37 -8.38
CA ALA A 222 1.59 14.49 -9.82
C ALA A 222 2.60 15.38 -10.56
N ARG A 223 3.33 16.25 -9.86
CA ARG A 223 4.40 17.08 -10.43
C ARG A 223 5.61 16.26 -10.90
N HIS A 224 5.81 15.09 -10.32
CA HIS A 224 7.00 14.25 -10.49
C HIS A 224 6.73 12.92 -11.19
N VAL A 225 5.47 12.55 -11.41
CA VAL A 225 5.13 11.39 -12.22
C VAL A 225 5.31 11.77 -13.68
N HIS A 226 6.50 11.52 -14.20
CA HIS A 226 6.81 11.73 -15.59
C HIS A 226 6.14 10.66 -16.46
N ALA A 227 5.53 11.10 -17.58
CA ALA A 227 5.29 10.23 -18.70
C ALA A 227 6.69 9.78 -19.22
N GLY A 228 7.13 8.56 -18.80
CA GLY A 228 8.36 7.95 -19.27
C GLY A 228 8.25 7.49 -20.72
#